data_a246c5a284fc75d4caffb5045897fe80
#
_entry.id   a246c5a284fc75d4caffb5045897fe80
#
_cell.length_a   1.000
_cell.length_b   1.000
_cell.length_c   1.000
_cell.angle_alpha   90.00
_cell.angle_beta   90.00
_cell.angle_gamma   90.00
#
_symmetry.space_group_name_H-M   'P 1'
#
loop_
_entity.id
_entity.type
_entity.pdbx_description
1 polymer ?
#
loop_
_entity_poly.entity_id
_entity_poly.type
_entity_poly.pdbx_seq_one_letter_code
_entity_poly.pdbx_strand_id
1 'polypeptide(L)'
;MKGYDTYRIEIEPLSSFLTPFHSDTIFGHMVWALSDLYGKDEADSVVRRAIAGRPDFIFSNAFQRGHLPKINNMNPETMMSEIVEMAMQNEPNRKKATVEVMKLFKSEKKKNTISVDEFDSLR
;
A
#
# COMPACT_ATOMS: atom_id res chain seq x y z
N MET A 1 -5.33 -24.66 -5.39
CA MET A 1 -5.51 -23.52 -4.48
C MET A 1 -6.98 -23.20 -4.39
N LYS A 2 -7.58 -23.23 -3.22
CA LYS A 2 -8.92 -22.63 -3.06
C LYS A 2 -8.78 -21.16 -3.36
N GLY A 3 -9.50 -20.65 -4.35
CA GLY A 3 -9.54 -19.23 -4.63
C GLY A 3 -10.17 -18.48 -3.45
N TYR A 4 -9.67 -17.29 -3.17
CA TYR A 4 -10.30 -16.36 -2.23
C TYR A 4 -11.20 -15.41 -3.01
N ASP A 5 -12.35 -15.12 -2.46
CA ASP A 5 -13.17 -14.02 -2.96
C ASP A 5 -12.57 -12.70 -2.45
N THR A 6 -12.51 -11.71 -3.32
CA THR A 6 -11.95 -10.40 -2.98
C THR A 6 -13.06 -9.41 -2.66
N TYR A 7 -12.94 -8.77 -1.50
CA TYR A 7 -13.89 -7.77 -1.03
C TYR A 7 -13.18 -6.43 -0.83
N ARG A 8 -13.87 -5.36 -1.13
CA ARG A 8 -13.48 -4.00 -0.77
C ARG A 8 -14.24 -3.60 0.48
N ILE A 9 -13.52 -3.24 1.53
CA ILE A 9 -14.10 -2.77 2.79
C ILE A 9 -13.77 -1.29 2.95
N GLU A 10 -14.77 -0.46 3.13
CA GLU A 10 -14.62 0.95 3.47
C GLU A 10 -14.72 1.10 4.98
N ILE A 11 -13.73 1.73 5.59
CA ILE A 11 -13.66 1.96 7.04
C ILE A 11 -13.75 3.46 7.28
N GLU A 12 -14.73 3.88 8.07
CA GLU A 12 -14.88 5.26 8.53
C GLU A 12 -14.50 5.34 10.02
N PRO A 13 -13.36 5.97 10.37
CA PRO A 13 -13.01 6.17 11.77
C PRO A 13 -13.95 7.17 12.43
N LEU A 14 -14.55 6.79 13.56
CA LEU A 14 -15.41 7.67 14.35
C LEU A 14 -14.65 8.48 15.40
N SER A 15 -13.38 8.18 15.61
CA SER A 15 -12.48 8.88 16.52
C SER A 15 -11.08 8.98 15.93
N SER A 16 -10.24 9.84 16.50
CA SER A 16 -8.83 9.90 16.12
C SER A 16 -8.09 8.61 16.51
N PHE A 17 -7.12 8.23 15.68
CA PHE A 17 -6.24 7.08 15.91
C PHE A 17 -4.79 7.49 15.71
N LEU A 18 -3.89 6.88 16.48
CA LEU A 18 -2.46 7.21 16.45
C LEU A 18 -1.67 6.27 15.52
N THR A 19 -2.12 5.04 15.38
CA THR A 19 -1.44 4.01 14.57
C THR A 19 -2.15 3.81 13.24
N PRO A 20 -1.41 3.71 12.13
CA PRO A 20 -2.01 3.35 10.84
C PRO A 20 -2.73 2.01 10.91
N PHE A 21 -3.78 1.84 10.11
CA PHE A 21 -4.47 0.56 9.97
C PHE A 21 -3.67 -0.39 9.06
N HIS A 22 -2.64 -1.01 9.63
CA HIS A 22 -1.91 -2.08 8.97
C HIS A 22 -2.71 -3.39 8.96
N SER A 23 -2.36 -4.29 8.06
CA SER A 23 -3.03 -5.59 7.89
C SER A 23 -3.06 -6.42 9.18
N ASP A 24 -1.99 -6.42 9.94
CA ASP A 24 -1.86 -7.10 11.23
C ASP A 24 -2.78 -6.48 12.30
N THR A 25 -2.87 -5.15 12.34
CA THR A 25 -3.80 -4.42 13.22
C THR A 25 -5.24 -4.76 12.90
N ILE A 26 -5.62 -4.74 11.62
CA ILE A 26 -6.98 -5.10 11.16
C ILE A 26 -7.28 -6.55 11.49
N PHE A 27 -6.34 -7.47 11.26
CA PHE A 27 -6.48 -8.89 11.60
C PHE A 27 -6.71 -9.07 13.10
N GLY A 28 -5.91 -8.41 13.94
CA GLY A 28 -6.05 -8.48 15.39
C GLY A 28 -7.43 -8.02 15.87
N HIS A 29 -7.92 -6.89 15.37
CA HIS A 29 -9.28 -6.40 15.69
C HIS A 29 -10.37 -7.35 15.22
N MET A 30 -10.20 -7.99 14.05
CA MET A 30 -11.16 -8.98 13.56
C MET A 30 -11.20 -10.21 14.46
N VAL A 31 -10.05 -10.70 14.93
CA VAL A 31 -9.98 -11.83 15.86
C VAL A 31 -10.66 -11.49 17.20
N TRP A 32 -10.45 -10.27 17.70
CA TRP A 32 -11.16 -9.79 18.90
C TRP A 32 -12.68 -9.78 18.70
N ALA A 33 -13.15 -9.25 17.59
CA ALA A 33 -14.58 -9.23 17.28
C ALA A 33 -15.15 -10.65 17.15
N LEU A 34 -14.43 -11.57 16.54
CA LEU A 34 -14.83 -12.98 16.46
C LEU A 34 -14.93 -13.62 17.85
N SER A 35 -13.99 -13.33 18.75
CA SER A 35 -14.03 -13.80 20.11
C SER A 35 -15.27 -13.31 20.88
N ASP A 36 -15.61 -12.04 20.69
CA ASP A 36 -16.77 -11.43 21.35
C ASP A 36 -18.11 -11.97 20.80
N LEU A 37 -18.18 -12.20 19.48
CA LEU A 37 -19.42 -12.61 18.81
C LEU A 37 -19.65 -14.12 18.84
N TYR A 38 -18.60 -14.91 18.71
CA TYR A 38 -18.70 -16.38 18.51
C TYR A 38 -17.94 -17.19 19.57
N GLY A 39 -17.22 -16.52 20.44
CA GLY A 39 -16.47 -17.16 21.51
C GLY A 39 -14.98 -17.38 21.19
N LYS A 40 -14.24 -17.62 22.27
CA LYS A 40 -12.77 -17.77 22.21
C LYS A 40 -12.32 -18.95 21.34
N ASP A 41 -13.03 -20.06 21.37
CA ASP A 41 -12.64 -21.29 20.64
C ASP A 41 -12.67 -21.06 19.12
N GLU A 42 -13.64 -20.30 18.62
CA GLU A 42 -13.70 -19.92 17.21
C GLU A 42 -12.55 -18.99 16.82
N ALA A 43 -12.29 -17.97 17.63
CA ALA A 43 -11.17 -17.06 17.41
C ALA A 43 -9.83 -17.80 17.42
N ASP A 44 -9.59 -18.69 18.37
CA ASP A 44 -8.37 -19.52 18.44
C ASP A 44 -8.25 -20.46 17.22
N SER A 45 -9.36 -20.97 16.70
CA SER A 45 -9.39 -21.80 15.49
C SER A 45 -8.94 -21.03 14.25
N VAL A 46 -9.43 -19.80 14.07
CA VAL A 46 -9.04 -18.89 12.98
C VAL A 46 -7.55 -18.57 13.04
N VAL A 47 -7.05 -18.23 14.24
CA VAL A 47 -5.61 -17.93 14.43
C VAL A 47 -4.74 -19.15 14.12
N ARG A 48 -5.11 -20.33 14.58
CA ARG A 48 -4.38 -21.57 14.28
C ARG A 48 -4.33 -21.88 12.79
N ARG A 49 -5.42 -21.70 12.06
CA ARG A 49 -5.42 -21.88 10.59
C ARG A 49 -4.52 -20.86 9.90
N ALA A 50 -4.51 -19.61 10.36
CA ALA A 50 -3.62 -18.59 9.82
C ALA A 50 -2.14 -18.93 10.04
N ILE A 51 -1.76 -19.36 11.25
CA ILE A 51 -0.39 -19.79 11.58
C ILE A 51 0.03 -21.02 10.74
N ALA A 52 -0.91 -21.92 10.47
CA ALA A 52 -0.67 -23.10 9.62
C ALA A 52 -0.57 -22.78 8.11
N GLY A 53 -0.58 -21.51 7.71
CA GLY A 53 -0.50 -21.08 6.31
C GLY A 53 -1.79 -21.29 5.52
N ARG A 54 -2.91 -21.44 6.20
CA ARG A 54 -4.26 -21.59 5.60
C ARG A 54 -5.23 -20.61 6.21
N PRO A 55 -4.96 -19.29 6.10
CA PRO A 55 -5.84 -18.27 6.67
C PRO A 55 -7.23 -18.28 6.03
N ASP A 56 -8.25 -18.02 6.83
CA ASP A 56 -9.62 -17.89 6.33
C ASP A 56 -9.82 -16.56 5.59
N PHE A 57 -9.07 -15.53 5.98
CA PHE A 57 -9.08 -14.21 5.36
C PHE A 57 -7.70 -13.55 5.43
N ILE A 58 -7.42 -12.72 4.46
CA ILE A 58 -6.19 -11.94 4.32
C ILE A 58 -6.57 -10.49 4.12
N PHE A 59 -5.96 -9.60 4.88
CA PHE A 59 -6.16 -8.16 4.74
C PHE A 59 -4.96 -7.48 4.11
N SER A 60 -5.24 -6.50 3.26
CA SER A 60 -4.24 -5.48 2.93
C SER A 60 -4.14 -4.44 4.04
N ASN A 61 -3.12 -3.61 4.00
CA ASN A 61 -3.14 -2.36 4.75
C ASN A 61 -4.31 -1.49 4.28
N ALA A 62 -4.84 -0.66 5.17
CA ALA A 62 -5.82 0.33 4.77
C ALA A 62 -5.14 1.53 4.10
N PHE A 63 -5.73 2.02 3.03
CA PHE A 63 -5.27 3.17 2.27
C PHE A 63 -6.37 4.22 2.21
N GLN A 64 -5.96 5.45 1.99
CA GLN A 64 -6.91 6.51 1.72
C GLN A 64 -7.78 6.15 0.49
N ARG A 65 -9.06 6.48 0.56
CA ARG A 65 -10.01 6.22 -0.54
C ARG A 65 -9.46 6.74 -1.87
N GLY A 66 -9.49 5.90 -2.89
CA GLY A 66 -8.97 6.24 -4.22
C GLY A 66 -7.44 6.13 -4.36
N HIS A 67 -6.74 5.61 -3.34
CA HIS A 67 -5.29 5.40 -3.38
C HIS A 67 -4.94 3.91 -3.23
N LEU A 68 -3.81 3.53 -3.78
CA LEU A 68 -3.19 2.22 -3.66
C LEU A 68 -1.73 2.36 -3.17
N PRO A 69 -1.15 1.33 -2.58
CA PRO A 69 0.27 1.37 -2.24
C PRO A 69 1.12 1.52 -3.50
N LYS A 70 2.10 2.38 -3.43
CA LYS A 70 3.06 2.54 -4.52
C LYS A 70 3.91 1.27 -4.66
N ILE A 71 3.89 0.68 -5.83
CA ILE A 71 4.75 -0.47 -6.13
C ILE A 71 6.14 0.04 -6.47
N ASN A 72 7.13 -0.24 -5.63
CA ASN A 72 8.53 0.13 -5.84
C ASN A 72 9.24 -0.88 -6.77
N ASN A 73 8.61 -1.19 -7.91
CA ASN A 73 9.19 -2.12 -8.89
C ASN A 73 10.07 -1.44 -9.95
N MET A 74 10.24 -0.13 -9.88
CA MET A 74 11.11 0.58 -10.81
C MET A 74 12.56 0.52 -10.33
N ASN A 75 13.44 0.01 -11.20
CA ASN A 75 14.88 0.15 -10.99
C ASN A 75 15.21 1.64 -10.89
N PRO A 76 15.76 2.13 -9.76
CA PRO A 76 16.07 3.53 -9.58
C PRO A 76 16.98 4.11 -10.65
N GLU A 77 17.89 3.29 -11.20
CA GLU A 77 18.83 3.69 -12.24
C GLU A 77 18.15 3.95 -13.60
N THR A 78 17.20 3.08 -13.98
CA THR A 78 16.44 3.27 -15.22
C THR A 78 15.52 4.48 -15.13
N MET A 79 14.88 4.66 -13.98
CA MET A 79 14.01 5.82 -13.73
C MET A 79 14.79 7.13 -13.74
N MET A 80 16.01 7.15 -13.15
CA MET A 80 16.89 8.30 -13.16
C MET A 80 17.34 8.67 -14.58
N SER A 81 17.70 7.72 -15.43
CA SER A 81 18.12 7.98 -16.81
C SER A 81 16.99 8.56 -17.65
N GLU A 82 15.78 8.04 -17.56
CA GLU A 82 14.61 8.56 -18.28
C GLU A 82 14.23 9.97 -17.84
N ILE A 83 14.23 10.24 -16.53
CA ILE A 83 13.94 11.57 -15.99
C ILE A 83 15.02 12.58 -16.38
N VAL A 84 16.28 12.18 -16.36
CA VAL A 84 17.40 13.04 -16.81
C VAL A 84 17.26 13.38 -18.28
N GLU A 85 16.93 12.42 -19.16
CA GLU A 85 16.69 12.68 -20.58
C GLU A 85 15.52 13.65 -20.80
N MET A 86 14.40 13.48 -20.10
CA MET A 86 13.24 14.38 -20.19
C MET A 86 13.57 15.79 -19.69
N ALA A 87 14.33 15.92 -18.61
CA ALA A 87 14.76 17.22 -18.09
C ALA A 87 15.76 17.92 -19.02
N MET A 88 16.65 17.18 -19.70
CA MET A 88 17.60 17.73 -20.67
C MET A 88 16.92 18.24 -21.95
N GLN A 89 15.78 17.70 -22.34
CA GLN A 89 15.00 18.20 -23.48
C GLN A 89 14.36 19.56 -23.21
N ASN A 90 14.03 19.87 -21.96
CA ASN A 90 13.31 21.08 -21.57
C ASN A 90 14.20 22.20 -21.02
N GLU A 91 15.42 21.89 -20.55
CA GLU A 91 16.33 22.84 -19.93
C GLU A 91 17.75 22.66 -20.51
N PRO A 92 18.28 23.66 -21.24
CA PRO A 92 19.62 23.57 -21.86
C PRO A 92 20.77 23.62 -20.84
N ASN A 93 20.49 24.02 -19.58
CA ASN A 93 21.49 24.06 -18.53
C ASN A 93 21.52 22.74 -17.76
N ARG A 94 22.57 21.94 -18.01
CA ARG A 94 22.73 20.60 -17.40
C ARG A 94 22.72 20.60 -15.87
N LYS A 95 23.24 21.63 -15.21
CA LYS A 95 23.25 21.74 -13.75
C LYS A 95 21.86 21.98 -13.18
N LYS A 96 21.06 22.84 -13.80
CA LYS A 96 19.67 23.10 -13.42
C LYS A 96 18.80 21.87 -13.64
N ALA A 97 18.94 21.21 -14.79
CA ALA A 97 18.22 19.97 -15.08
C ALA A 97 18.50 18.89 -14.04
N THR A 98 19.75 18.70 -13.62
CA THR A 98 20.14 17.73 -12.59
C THR A 98 19.52 18.05 -11.22
N VAL A 99 19.50 19.32 -10.83
CA VAL A 99 18.90 19.77 -9.56
C VAL A 99 17.38 19.53 -9.56
N GLU A 100 16.68 19.86 -10.65
CA GLU A 100 15.25 19.62 -10.79
C GLU A 100 14.91 18.14 -10.76
N VAL A 101 15.68 17.30 -11.44
CA VAL A 101 15.54 15.84 -11.42
C VAL A 101 15.71 15.29 -10.00
N MET A 102 16.70 15.76 -9.26
CA MET A 102 16.91 15.33 -7.87
C MET A 102 15.76 15.74 -6.96
N LYS A 103 15.18 16.92 -7.14
CA LYS A 103 14.00 17.36 -6.39
C LYS A 103 12.78 16.51 -6.68
N LEU A 104 12.52 16.22 -7.97
CA LEU A 104 11.42 15.34 -8.40
C LEU A 104 11.60 13.92 -7.86
N PHE A 105 12.82 13.37 -7.94
CA PHE A 105 13.12 12.03 -7.41
C PHE A 105 12.89 11.95 -5.89
N LYS A 106 13.31 12.95 -5.14
CA LYS A 106 13.07 13.02 -3.69
C LYS A 106 11.57 13.12 -3.37
N SER A 107 10.82 13.91 -4.14
CA SER A 107 9.37 14.04 -3.94
C SER A 107 8.64 12.75 -4.27
N GLU A 108 8.99 12.04 -5.35
CA GLU A 108 8.42 10.74 -5.72
C GLU A 108 8.78 9.64 -4.71
N LYS A 109 9.99 9.65 -4.18
CA LYS A 109 10.41 8.68 -3.15
C LYS A 109 9.66 8.86 -1.82
N LYS A 110 9.18 10.05 -1.51
CA LYS A 110 8.35 10.33 -0.33
C LYS A 110 6.90 9.90 -0.48
N LYS A 111 6.42 9.69 -1.70
CA LYS A 111 5.06 9.21 -1.94
C LYS A 111 4.99 7.71 -1.67
N ASN A 112 4.24 7.33 -0.65
CA ASN A 112 4.01 5.93 -0.30
C ASN A 112 2.78 5.34 -1.01
N THR A 113 1.94 6.18 -1.60
CA THR A 113 0.71 5.79 -2.28
C THR A 113 0.58 6.50 -3.62
N ILE A 114 -0.13 5.89 -4.55
CA ILE A 114 -0.53 6.47 -5.83
C ILE A 114 -2.04 6.43 -5.95
N SER A 115 -2.62 7.34 -6.74
CA SER A 115 -4.04 7.28 -7.06
C SER A 115 -4.35 6.09 -7.96
N VAL A 116 -5.61 5.61 -7.95
CA VAL A 116 -6.04 4.53 -8.84
C VAL A 116 -5.88 4.91 -10.30
N ASP A 117 -6.15 6.17 -10.64
CA ASP A 117 -5.99 6.68 -12.01
C ASP A 117 -4.52 6.67 -12.47
N GLU A 118 -3.58 7.05 -11.59
CA GLU A 118 -2.14 6.94 -11.86
C GLU A 118 -1.70 5.48 -12.02
N PHE A 119 -2.24 4.58 -11.21
CA PHE A 119 -1.95 3.14 -11.31
C PHE A 119 -2.43 2.56 -12.65
N ASP A 120 -3.62 2.92 -13.09
CA ASP A 120 -4.17 2.45 -14.38
C ASP A 120 -3.40 2.99 -15.59
N SER A 121 -2.77 4.17 -15.47
CA SER A 121 -1.91 4.74 -16.50
C SER A 121 -0.55 4.02 -16.64
N LEU A 122 -0.13 3.24 -15.64
CA LEU A 122 1.11 2.47 -15.65
C LEU A 122 0.97 1.06 -16.28
N ARG A 123 -0.24 0.66 -16.64
CA ARG A 123 -0.54 -0.57 -17.36
C ARG A 123 -0.37 -0.35 -18.85
#